data_7ef449855f934a916358019236cdbadb
#
_entry.id   7ef449855f934a916358019236cdbadb
#
_cell.length_a   1.000
_cell.length_b   1.000
_cell.length_c   1.000
_cell.angle_alpha   90.00
_cell.angle_beta   90.00
_cell.angle_gamma   90.00
#
_symmetry.space_group_name_H-M   'P 1'
#
loop_
_entity.id
_entity.type
_entity.pdbx_description
1 polymer ?
#
loop_
_entity_poly.entity_id
_entity_poly.type
_entity_poly.pdbx_seq_one_letter_code
_entity_poly.pdbx_strand_id
1 'polypeptide(L)'
;VDVEIENLQKMGVKFITDCIVGKTISVKNLEEQGFKGIFVGSGAGLPNFMNIPGENALNIMSSNEYLTRVNLMDAANPHTDTPINLGKKVVVVGGGNTAMDSCRTAKRLGAEVTLVYRRSEAEMPARLEEVKHAKEEGINFMTLHNPKEYEADEKGAVKAVVLDVMQLGEPDASGRRRPEATGE
;
A
#
# COMPACT_ATOMS: atom_id res chain seq x y z
N VAL A 1 -17.19 -3.94 4.05
CA VAL A 1 -16.92 -3.07 5.22
C VAL A 1 -18.24 -2.62 5.85
N ASP A 2 -19.17 -2.00 5.10
CA ASP A 2 -20.43 -1.45 5.67
C ASP A 2 -21.26 -2.52 6.38
N VAL A 3 -21.39 -3.71 5.77
CA VAL A 3 -22.11 -4.86 6.38
C VAL A 3 -21.49 -5.30 7.71
N GLU A 4 -20.15 -5.29 7.81
CA GLU A 4 -19.45 -5.62 9.07
C GLU A 4 -19.70 -4.56 10.13
N ILE A 5 -19.66 -3.27 9.75
CA ILE A 5 -19.96 -2.16 10.66
C ILE A 5 -21.39 -2.27 11.18
N GLU A 6 -22.38 -2.48 10.29
CA GLU A 6 -23.78 -2.69 10.68
C GLU A 6 -23.96 -3.87 11.64
N ASN A 7 -23.28 -4.98 11.39
CA ASN A 7 -23.34 -6.15 12.28
C ASN A 7 -22.78 -5.83 13.67
N LEU A 8 -21.66 -5.13 13.74
CA LEU A 8 -21.09 -4.70 15.01
C LEU A 8 -22.02 -3.71 15.75
N GLN A 9 -22.66 -2.80 15.04
CA GLN A 9 -23.65 -1.91 15.63
C GLN A 9 -24.85 -2.67 16.22
N LYS A 10 -25.35 -3.70 15.50
CA LYS A 10 -26.42 -4.59 16.01
C LYS A 10 -26.00 -5.38 17.24
N MET A 11 -24.71 -5.66 17.39
CA MET A 11 -24.12 -6.26 18.60
C MET A 11 -23.94 -5.28 19.77
N GLY A 12 -24.26 -4.00 19.58
CA GLY A 12 -24.13 -2.97 20.60
C GLY A 12 -22.80 -2.22 20.59
N VAL A 13 -21.96 -2.42 19.59
CA VAL A 13 -20.73 -1.64 19.44
C VAL A 13 -21.08 -0.20 19.05
N LYS A 14 -20.57 0.77 19.81
CA LYS A 14 -20.77 2.18 19.56
C LYS A 14 -19.60 2.74 18.74
N PHE A 15 -19.91 3.27 17.57
CA PHE A 15 -18.94 3.96 16.72
C PHE A 15 -19.03 5.48 16.96
N ILE A 16 -17.89 6.12 17.18
CA ILE A 16 -17.76 7.57 17.32
C ILE A 16 -16.80 8.04 16.23
N THR A 17 -17.35 8.69 15.23
CA THR A 17 -16.59 9.30 14.13
C THR A 17 -16.10 10.70 14.50
N ASP A 18 -15.19 11.26 13.70
CA ASP A 18 -14.65 12.63 13.86
C ASP A 18 -14.00 12.87 15.24
N CYS A 19 -13.55 11.79 15.89
CA CYS A 19 -12.94 11.80 17.21
C CYS A 19 -11.51 11.25 17.17
N ILE A 20 -10.53 12.13 17.26
CA ILE A 20 -9.11 11.78 17.21
C ILE A 20 -8.58 11.70 18.64
N VAL A 21 -8.31 10.47 19.12
CA VAL A 21 -7.71 10.27 20.43
C VAL A 21 -6.31 10.89 20.47
N GLY A 22 -6.06 11.70 21.48
CA GLY A 22 -4.85 12.52 21.62
C GLY A 22 -5.00 13.96 21.08
N LYS A 23 -6.11 14.24 20.37
CA LYS A 23 -6.45 15.60 19.90
C LYS A 23 -7.83 16.04 20.39
N THR A 24 -8.88 15.35 19.98
CA THR A 24 -10.27 15.65 20.37
C THR A 24 -10.57 15.18 21.80
N ILE A 25 -10.05 14.02 22.15
CA ILE A 25 -10.19 13.41 23.48
C ILE A 25 -8.86 12.78 23.90
N SER A 26 -8.49 12.91 25.16
CA SER A 26 -7.30 12.27 25.72
C SER A 26 -7.61 10.85 26.23
N VAL A 27 -6.57 10.04 26.39
CA VAL A 27 -6.66 8.73 27.06
C VAL A 27 -7.20 8.88 28.47
N LYS A 28 -6.75 9.91 29.20
CA LYS A 28 -7.25 10.23 30.55
C LYS A 28 -8.75 10.49 30.58
N ASN A 29 -9.29 11.21 29.61
CA ASN A 29 -10.74 11.44 29.51
C ASN A 29 -11.51 10.13 29.28
N LEU A 30 -10.93 9.17 28.53
CA LEU A 30 -11.55 7.85 28.35
C LEU A 30 -11.57 7.07 29.67
N GLU A 31 -10.49 7.11 30.45
CA GLU A 31 -10.42 6.49 31.77
C GLU A 31 -11.44 7.11 32.74
N GLU A 32 -11.58 8.44 32.74
CA GLU A 32 -12.57 9.17 33.56
C GLU A 32 -14.00 8.81 33.17
N GLN A 33 -14.27 8.50 31.90
CA GLN A 33 -15.56 7.98 31.42
C GLN A 33 -15.81 6.52 31.79
N GLY A 34 -14.87 5.85 32.44
CA GLY A 34 -15.03 4.51 33.00
C GLY A 34 -14.52 3.39 32.09
N PHE A 35 -13.85 3.68 30.97
CA PHE A 35 -13.20 2.67 30.16
C PHE A 35 -12.06 2.01 30.94
N LYS A 36 -12.06 0.68 31.03
CA LYS A 36 -11.10 -0.11 31.80
C LYS A 36 -9.94 -0.66 31.00
N GLY A 37 -10.09 -0.68 29.68
CA GLY A 37 -9.06 -1.12 28.74
C GLY A 37 -9.16 -0.32 27.45
N ILE A 38 -8.03 -0.02 26.84
CA ILE A 38 -7.93 0.72 25.59
C ILE A 38 -7.08 -0.09 24.63
N PHE A 39 -7.66 -0.45 23.48
CA PHE A 39 -6.94 -1.10 22.39
C PHE A 39 -6.61 -0.06 21.33
N VAL A 40 -5.31 0.04 20.96
CA VAL A 40 -4.86 0.94 19.92
C VAL A 40 -4.72 0.15 18.62
N GLY A 41 -5.62 0.40 17.69
CA GLY A 41 -5.69 -0.28 16.40
C GLY A 41 -5.70 0.70 15.21
N SER A 42 -4.86 1.75 15.29
CA SER A 42 -4.85 2.85 14.31
C SER A 42 -4.22 2.50 12.95
N GLY A 43 -3.64 1.31 12.82
CA GLY A 43 -2.97 0.86 11.61
C GLY A 43 -1.63 1.57 11.34
N ALA A 44 -1.01 1.26 10.21
CA ALA A 44 0.24 1.85 9.73
C ALA A 44 -0.06 2.98 8.74
N GLY A 45 -0.52 4.12 9.24
CA GLY A 45 -0.94 5.25 8.41
C GLY A 45 0.19 6.03 7.74
N LEU A 46 1.44 5.91 8.22
CA LEU A 46 2.58 6.60 7.63
C LEU A 46 3.23 5.73 6.55
N PRO A 47 3.34 6.24 5.32
CA PRO A 47 4.02 5.52 4.24
C PRO A 47 5.54 5.53 4.46
N ASN A 48 6.18 4.46 3.97
CA ASN A 48 7.64 4.41 3.85
C ASN A 48 8.03 4.78 2.43
N PHE A 49 8.81 5.85 2.29
CA PHE A 49 9.42 6.24 1.03
C PHE A 49 10.80 5.60 0.87
N MET A 50 11.20 5.37 -0.37
CA MET A 50 12.49 4.73 -0.67
C MET A 50 13.65 5.71 -0.61
N ASN A 51 13.39 7.01 -0.71
CA ASN A 51 14.37 8.10 -0.76
C ASN A 51 15.36 7.94 -1.91
N ILE A 52 14.84 7.60 -3.10
CA ILE A 52 15.62 7.45 -4.32
C ILE A 52 15.34 8.61 -5.28
N PRO A 53 16.24 8.88 -6.26
CA PRO A 53 16.05 9.94 -7.24
C PRO A 53 14.71 9.82 -7.97
N GLY A 54 14.07 10.96 -8.21
CA GLY A 54 12.82 11.03 -8.96
C GLY A 54 11.57 10.63 -8.19
N GLU A 55 11.64 10.24 -6.91
CA GLU A 55 10.48 9.77 -6.13
C GLU A 55 9.40 10.86 -5.94
N ASN A 56 9.74 12.14 -6.14
CA ASN A 56 8.80 13.26 -6.07
C ASN A 56 8.14 13.60 -7.42
N ALA A 57 8.35 12.79 -8.46
CA ALA A 57 7.72 13.02 -9.75
C ALA A 57 6.19 12.89 -9.67
N LEU A 58 5.49 13.60 -10.53
CA LEU A 58 4.03 13.49 -10.62
C LEU A 58 3.62 12.05 -10.94
N ASN A 59 2.52 11.62 -10.40
CA ASN A 59 1.95 10.26 -10.49
C ASN A 59 2.71 9.18 -9.72
N ILE A 60 3.68 9.54 -8.89
CA ILE A 60 4.20 8.67 -7.84
C ILE A 60 3.47 8.99 -6.55
N MET A 61 2.94 7.97 -5.91
CA MET A 61 2.22 8.12 -4.64
C MET A 61 2.38 6.87 -3.78
N SER A 62 2.20 7.03 -2.49
CA SER A 62 2.17 5.88 -1.60
C SER A 62 0.91 5.04 -1.84
N SER A 63 1.00 3.73 -1.54
CA SER A 63 -0.18 2.85 -1.56
C SER A 63 -1.31 3.36 -0.66
N ASN A 64 -0.97 3.95 0.49
CA ASN A 64 -1.97 4.53 1.40
C ASN A 64 -2.72 5.68 0.73
N GLU A 65 -2.00 6.58 0.05
CA GLU A 65 -2.62 7.69 -0.69
C GLU A 65 -3.50 7.16 -1.82
N TYR A 66 -2.98 6.24 -2.63
CA TYR A 66 -3.71 5.65 -3.75
C TYR A 66 -5.00 4.97 -3.29
N LEU A 67 -4.91 4.08 -2.31
CA LEU A 67 -6.07 3.35 -1.80
C LEU A 67 -7.08 4.27 -1.08
N THR A 68 -6.59 5.29 -0.37
CA THR A 68 -7.47 6.30 0.25
C THR A 68 -8.25 7.06 -0.81
N ARG A 69 -7.60 7.54 -1.87
CA ARG A 69 -8.27 8.24 -2.97
C ARG A 69 -9.32 7.38 -3.64
N VAL A 70 -8.98 6.12 -3.95
CA VAL A 70 -9.92 5.22 -4.65
C VAL A 70 -11.07 4.77 -3.75
N ASN A 71 -10.78 4.33 -2.53
CA ASN A 71 -11.77 3.63 -1.68
C ASN A 71 -12.55 4.58 -0.76
N LEU A 72 -11.90 5.60 -0.17
CA LEU A 72 -12.56 6.52 0.76
C LEU A 72 -13.03 7.82 0.09
N MET A 73 -12.33 8.26 -0.96
CA MET A 73 -12.62 9.51 -1.65
C MET A 73 -13.28 9.27 -3.01
N ASP A 74 -13.68 8.03 -3.29
CA ASP A 74 -14.43 7.61 -4.48
C ASP A 74 -13.83 8.07 -5.82
N ALA A 75 -12.49 8.13 -5.90
CA ALA A 75 -11.78 8.65 -7.06
C ALA A 75 -12.00 7.85 -8.35
N ALA A 76 -12.47 6.59 -8.25
CA ALA A 76 -12.82 5.77 -9.40
C ALA A 76 -14.15 6.17 -10.05
N ASN A 77 -14.99 6.92 -9.35
CA ASN A 77 -16.27 7.40 -9.84
C ASN A 77 -16.04 8.67 -10.70
N PRO A 78 -16.45 8.68 -11.97
CA PRO A 78 -16.24 9.82 -12.86
C PRO A 78 -17.01 11.09 -12.46
N HIS A 79 -17.89 11.00 -11.47
CA HIS A 79 -18.68 12.14 -10.97
C HIS A 79 -18.08 12.77 -9.71
N THR A 80 -16.92 12.32 -9.24
CA THR A 80 -16.21 12.92 -8.12
C THR A 80 -15.09 13.84 -8.58
N ASP A 81 -14.80 14.86 -7.77
CA ASP A 81 -13.68 15.79 -8.01
C ASP A 81 -12.34 15.28 -7.45
N THR A 82 -12.31 14.07 -6.89
CA THR A 82 -11.08 13.49 -6.34
C THR A 82 -10.07 13.19 -7.45
N PRO A 83 -8.91 13.88 -7.47
CA PRO A 83 -7.95 13.70 -8.54
C PRO A 83 -7.26 12.35 -8.44
N ILE A 84 -7.32 11.58 -9.52
CA ILE A 84 -6.55 10.37 -9.72
C ILE A 84 -6.12 10.24 -11.17
N ASN A 85 -4.89 9.83 -11.41
CA ASN A 85 -4.45 9.45 -12.74
C ASN A 85 -4.57 7.94 -12.88
N LEU A 86 -5.54 7.50 -13.67
CA LEU A 86 -5.70 6.09 -14.04
C LEU A 86 -4.70 5.77 -15.15
N GLY A 87 -3.45 5.50 -14.78
CA GLY A 87 -2.39 5.14 -15.71
C GLY A 87 -2.72 3.86 -16.48
N LYS A 88 -2.35 3.79 -17.77
CA LYS A 88 -2.48 2.55 -18.56
C LYS A 88 -1.54 1.46 -18.07
N LYS A 89 -0.35 1.86 -17.60
CA LYS A 89 0.66 0.98 -17.00
C LYS A 89 0.96 1.48 -15.59
N VAL A 90 0.88 0.59 -14.62
CA VAL A 90 1.11 0.90 -13.21
C VAL A 90 2.16 -0.06 -12.65
N VAL A 91 3.17 0.51 -12.00
CA VAL A 91 4.15 -0.25 -11.23
C VAL A 91 3.83 -0.10 -9.75
N VAL A 92 3.69 -1.20 -9.05
CA VAL A 92 3.53 -1.23 -7.59
C VAL A 92 4.77 -1.82 -6.95
N VAL A 93 5.37 -1.08 -6.02
CA VAL A 93 6.61 -1.51 -5.34
C VAL A 93 6.28 -2.02 -3.96
N GLY A 94 6.61 -3.28 -3.70
CA GLY A 94 6.41 -3.92 -2.40
C GLY A 94 5.83 -5.32 -2.48
N GLY A 95 5.91 -6.06 -1.37
CA GLY A 95 5.46 -7.46 -1.30
C GLY A 95 4.46 -7.74 -0.16
N GLY A 96 3.91 -6.69 0.47
CA GLY A 96 2.93 -6.83 1.56
C GLY A 96 1.47 -6.83 1.08
N ASN A 97 0.53 -7.05 2.00
CA ASN A 97 -0.91 -7.05 1.68
C ASN A 97 -1.35 -5.73 1.04
N THR A 98 -0.86 -4.58 1.52
CA THR A 98 -1.19 -3.26 0.94
C THR A 98 -0.74 -3.14 -0.52
N ALA A 99 0.40 -3.75 -0.89
CA ALA A 99 0.84 -3.81 -2.28
C ALA A 99 -0.09 -4.68 -3.13
N MET A 100 -0.56 -5.82 -2.59
CA MET A 100 -1.55 -6.68 -3.26
C MET A 100 -2.87 -5.91 -3.48
N ASP A 101 -3.36 -5.20 -2.47
CA ASP A 101 -4.56 -4.37 -2.59
C ASP A 101 -4.40 -3.28 -3.66
N SER A 102 -3.25 -2.61 -3.69
CA SER A 102 -2.96 -1.57 -4.69
C SER A 102 -2.88 -2.13 -6.11
N CYS A 103 -2.22 -3.28 -6.29
CA CYS A 103 -2.15 -3.97 -7.57
C CYS A 103 -3.53 -4.35 -8.09
N ARG A 104 -4.32 -5.00 -7.27
CA ARG A 104 -5.66 -5.49 -7.63
C ARG A 104 -6.61 -4.33 -7.91
N THR A 105 -6.53 -3.27 -7.11
CA THR A 105 -7.30 -2.04 -7.34
C THR A 105 -6.95 -1.41 -8.68
N ALA A 106 -5.66 -1.20 -8.98
CA ALA A 106 -5.23 -0.64 -10.26
C ALA A 106 -5.64 -1.53 -11.44
N LYS A 107 -5.53 -2.85 -11.29
CA LYS A 107 -5.94 -3.81 -12.30
C LYS A 107 -7.44 -3.72 -12.61
N ARG A 108 -8.28 -3.66 -11.60
CA ARG A 108 -9.74 -3.52 -11.70
C ARG A 108 -10.16 -2.19 -12.32
N LEU A 109 -9.33 -1.15 -12.16
CA LEU A 109 -9.50 0.15 -12.83
C LEU A 109 -8.97 0.16 -14.28
N GLY A 110 -8.53 -0.98 -14.81
CA GLY A 110 -8.18 -1.16 -16.22
C GLY A 110 -6.69 -1.03 -16.56
N ALA A 111 -5.81 -0.93 -15.58
CA ALA A 111 -4.37 -0.83 -15.83
C ALA A 111 -3.72 -2.19 -16.15
N GLU A 112 -2.64 -2.16 -16.92
CA GLU A 112 -1.63 -3.22 -16.95
C GLU A 112 -0.72 -3.02 -15.73
N VAL A 113 -0.68 -4.00 -14.82
CA VAL A 113 -0.01 -3.85 -13.53
C VAL A 113 1.18 -4.76 -13.41
N THR A 114 2.33 -4.20 -13.01
CA THR A 114 3.54 -4.93 -12.63
C THR A 114 3.85 -4.66 -11.17
N LEU A 115 3.95 -5.72 -10.38
CA LEU A 115 4.45 -5.67 -9.01
C LEU A 115 5.95 -5.90 -9.02
N VAL A 116 6.71 -4.98 -8.43
CA VAL A 116 8.16 -5.05 -8.25
C VAL A 116 8.49 -5.36 -6.81
N TYR A 117 9.26 -6.41 -6.56
CA TYR A 117 9.66 -6.82 -5.24
C TYR A 117 11.13 -7.25 -5.17
N ARG A 118 11.88 -6.68 -4.20
CA ARG A 118 13.32 -6.86 -4.08
C ARG A 118 13.80 -8.24 -3.64
N ARG A 119 12.91 -9.10 -3.14
CA ARG A 119 13.20 -10.49 -2.77
C ARG A 119 12.45 -11.45 -3.68
N SER A 120 12.58 -12.75 -3.41
CA SER A 120 11.79 -13.76 -4.10
C SER A 120 10.34 -13.77 -3.60
N GLU A 121 9.48 -14.42 -4.36
CA GLU A 121 8.06 -14.56 -4.00
C GLU A 121 7.87 -15.28 -2.66
N ALA A 122 8.70 -16.28 -2.38
CA ALA A 122 8.65 -17.04 -1.13
C ALA A 122 8.86 -16.17 0.13
N GLU A 123 9.46 -15.01 -0.02
CA GLU A 123 9.77 -14.08 1.07
C GLU A 123 8.80 -12.89 1.15
N MET A 124 7.73 -12.94 0.35
CA MET A 124 6.69 -11.90 0.43
C MET A 124 5.96 -11.98 1.77
N PRO A 125 5.83 -10.85 2.50
CA PRO A 125 5.08 -10.82 3.75
C PRO A 125 3.56 -10.82 3.55
N ALA A 126 3.07 -10.72 2.32
CA ALA A 126 1.67 -10.84 1.99
C ALA A 126 1.14 -12.26 2.28
N ARG A 127 -0.14 -12.37 2.59
CA ARG A 127 -0.80 -13.67 2.72
C ARG A 127 -0.76 -14.41 1.38
N LEU A 128 -0.52 -15.71 1.43
CA LEU A 128 -0.45 -16.55 0.23
C LEU A 128 -1.71 -16.44 -0.64
N GLU A 129 -2.87 -16.34 -0.01
CA GLU A 129 -4.15 -16.15 -0.69
C GLU A 129 -4.21 -14.84 -1.47
N GLU A 130 -3.68 -13.74 -0.91
CA GLU A 130 -3.64 -12.44 -1.60
C GLU A 130 -2.70 -12.46 -2.80
N VAL A 131 -1.55 -13.12 -2.67
CA VAL A 131 -0.62 -13.33 -3.79
C VAL A 131 -1.27 -14.16 -4.90
N LYS A 132 -1.98 -15.22 -4.51
CA LYS A 132 -2.70 -16.07 -5.45
C LYS A 132 -3.78 -15.28 -6.20
N HIS A 133 -4.62 -14.54 -5.50
CA HIS A 133 -5.66 -13.69 -6.11
C HIS A 133 -5.06 -12.66 -7.07
N ALA A 134 -3.95 -12.01 -6.68
CA ALA A 134 -3.28 -11.06 -7.54
C ALA A 134 -2.81 -11.70 -8.86
N LYS A 135 -2.28 -12.92 -8.81
CA LYS A 135 -1.89 -13.69 -10.01
C LYS A 135 -3.10 -14.08 -10.86
N GLU A 136 -4.16 -14.54 -10.25
CA GLU A 136 -5.41 -14.91 -10.94
C GLU A 136 -6.02 -13.71 -11.67
N GLU A 137 -5.90 -12.51 -11.12
CA GLU A 137 -6.31 -11.25 -11.75
C GLU A 137 -5.33 -10.77 -12.85
N GLY A 138 -4.23 -11.49 -13.10
CA GLY A 138 -3.29 -11.22 -14.19
C GLY A 138 -2.32 -10.06 -13.91
N ILE A 139 -1.91 -9.91 -12.66
CA ILE A 139 -0.83 -9.00 -12.28
C ILE A 139 0.50 -9.65 -12.62
N ASN A 140 1.40 -8.90 -13.26
CA ASN A 140 2.75 -9.34 -13.57
C ASN A 140 3.65 -9.18 -12.33
N PHE A 141 4.36 -10.25 -11.94
CA PHE A 141 5.26 -10.26 -10.78
C PHE A 141 6.72 -10.19 -11.25
N MET A 142 7.39 -9.10 -10.92
CA MET A 142 8.81 -8.88 -11.15
C MET A 142 9.54 -8.93 -9.80
N THR A 143 9.88 -10.14 -9.38
CA THR A 143 10.65 -10.38 -8.14
C THR A 143 12.14 -10.23 -8.38
N LEU A 144 12.93 -10.12 -7.30
CA LEU A 144 14.38 -9.87 -7.36
C LEU A 144 14.73 -8.61 -8.15
N HIS A 145 13.89 -7.58 -8.01
CA HIS A 145 14.14 -6.27 -8.58
C HIS A 145 13.84 -5.18 -7.55
N ASN A 146 14.66 -4.15 -7.52
CA ASN A 146 14.51 -3.03 -6.59
C ASN A 146 14.61 -1.71 -7.35
N PRO A 147 13.66 -0.78 -7.16
CA PRO A 147 13.78 0.54 -7.76
C PRO A 147 15.05 1.26 -7.32
N LYS A 148 15.74 1.81 -8.28
CA LYS A 148 16.95 2.61 -8.11
C LYS A 148 16.68 4.10 -8.36
N GLU A 149 15.86 4.39 -9.36
CA GLU A 149 15.57 5.73 -9.80
C GLU A 149 14.23 5.76 -10.55
N TYR A 150 13.51 6.87 -10.45
CA TYR A 150 12.35 7.18 -11.29
C TYR A 150 12.71 8.27 -12.29
N GLU A 151 12.48 8.01 -13.55
CA GLU A 151 12.65 9.00 -14.61
C GLU A 151 11.35 9.76 -14.86
N ALA A 152 11.44 11.09 -14.91
CA ALA A 152 10.34 11.95 -15.26
C ALA A 152 10.44 12.42 -16.72
N ASP A 153 9.30 12.78 -17.28
CA ASP A 153 9.22 13.48 -18.58
C ASP A 153 9.45 15.00 -18.40
N GLU A 154 9.38 15.75 -19.51
CA GLU A 154 9.55 17.21 -19.52
C GLU A 154 8.49 17.96 -18.71
N LYS A 155 7.39 17.31 -18.37
CA LYS A 155 6.30 17.86 -17.55
C LYS A 155 6.42 17.47 -16.07
N GLY A 156 7.46 16.73 -15.73
CA GLY A 156 7.70 16.23 -14.39
C GLY A 156 6.88 15.00 -13.99
N ALA A 157 6.19 14.36 -14.95
CA ALA A 157 5.45 13.12 -14.69
C ALA A 157 6.34 11.89 -14.89
N VAL A 158 6.18 10.88 -14.01
CA VAL A 158 6.94 9.63 -14.13
C VAL A 158 6.66 8.97 -15.48
N LYS A 159 7.73 8.59 -16.18
CA LYS A 159 7.68 7.87 -17.46
C LYS A 159 8.30 6.48 -17.39
N ALA A 160 9.26 6.27 -16.48
CA ALA A 160 9.95 5.00 -16.31
C ALA A 160 10.47 4.84 -14.90
N VAL A 161 10.73 3.59 -14.51
CA VAL A 161 11.47 3.22 -13.31
C VAL A 161 12.70 2.40 -13.73
N VAL A 162 13.85 2.80 -13.23
CA VAL A 162 15.10 2.05 -13.37
C VAL A 162 15.18 1.07 -12.20
N LEU A 163 15.47 -0.17 -12.49
CA LEU A 163 15.51 -1.25 -11.50
C LEU A 163 16.92 -1.85 -11.43
N ASP A 164 17.40 -2.09 -10.23
CA ASP A 164 18.55 -2.99 -9.99
C ASP A 164 18.05 -4.44 -9.93
N VAL A 165 18.79 -5.33 -10.58
CA VAL A 165 18.60 -6.77 -10.42
C VAL A 165 19.20 -7.22 -9.09
N MET A 166 18.44 -8.00 -8.33
CA MET A 166 18.80 -8.41 -6.97
C MET A 166 19.10 -9.91 -6.92
N GLN A 167 19.97 -10.29 -6.01
CA GLN A 167 20.16 -11.65 -5.55
C GLN A 167 19.90 -11.75 -4.05
N LEU A 168 19.67 -12.96 -3.57
CA LEU A 168 19.49 -13.20 -2.13
C LEU A 168 20.79 -13.67 -1.52
N GLY A 169 21.28 -12.95 -0.53
CA GLY A 169 22.41 -13.35 0.29
C GLY A 169 22.04 -14.43 1.32
N GLU A 170 22.96 -14.70 2.24
CA GLU A 170 22.76 -15.65 3.32
C GLU A 170 21.62 -15.23 4.29
N PRO A 171 20.94 -16.21 4.89
CA PRO A 171 19.90 -15.91 5.89
C PRO A 171 20.49 -15.19 7.10
N ASP A 172 19.81 -14.14 7.57
CA ASP A 172 20.10 -13.50 8.85
C ASP A 172 19.63 -14.35 10.04
N ALA A 173 19.85 -13.88 11.27
CA ALA A 173 19.44 -14.55 12.50
C ALA A 173 17.92 -14.79 12.61
N SER A 174 17.10 -14.09 11.81
CA SER A 174 15.65 -14.29 11.70
C SER A 174 15.24 -15.25 10.58
N GLY A 175 16.21 -15.84 9.86
CA GLY A 175 16.01 -16.70 8.70
C GLY A 175 15.66 -15.95 7.42
N ARG A 176 15.70 -14.61 7.41
CA ARG A 176 15.42 -13.79 6.24
C ARG A 176 16.68 -13.55 5.43
N ARG A 177 16.61 -13.78 4.12
CA ARG A 177 17.70 -13.49 3.21
C ARG A 177 17.72 -12.02 2.81
N ARG A 178 18.87 -11.38 2.94
CA ARG A 178 19.06 -9.98 2.58
C ARG A 178 19.15 -9.86 1.06
N PRO A 179 18.39 -8.94 0.43
CA PRO A 179 18.56 -8.67 -1.00
C PRO A 179 19.82 -7.85 -1.22
N GLU A 180 20.62 -8.24 -2.21
CA GLU A 180 21.87 -7.59 -2.62
C GLU A 180 21.80 -7.28 -4.11
N ALA A 181 22.26 -6.08 -4.51
CA ALA A 181 22.29 -5.72 -5.92
C ALA A 181 23.40 -6.52 -6.65
N THR A 182 23.09 -7.02 -7.84
CA THR A 182 24.06 -7.77 -8.67
C THR A 182 25.00 -6.86 -9.44
N GLY A 183 24.63 -5.57 -9.58
CA GLY A 183 25.35 -4.61 -10.42
C GLY A 183 24.82 -4.50 -11.84
N GLU A 184 23.75 -5.24 -12.16
CA GLU A 184 23.04 -5.20 -13.44
C GLU A 184 21.79 -4.29 -13.36
#